data_9246e61cca707c303db59e49a186cacb
#
_entry.id   9246e61cca707c303db59e49a186cacb
#
_cell.length_a   1.000
_cell.length_b   1.000
_cell.length_c   1.000
_cell.angle_alpha   90.00
_cell.angle_beta   90.00
_cell.angle_gamma   90.00
#
_symmetry.space_group_name_H-M   'P 1'
#
loop_
_entity.id
_entity.type
_entity.pdbx_description
1 polymer ?
#
loop_
_entity_poly.entity_id
_entity_poly.type
_entity_poly.pdbx_seq_one_letter_code
_entity_poly.pdbx_strand_id
1 'polypeptide(L)'
;SCFLGSQLSATLDEIVRQVGNEKMTPEEKTTLKLGIGRIPEILLDTTDRNRTSPFAFTGNRFEFRAAGSSSNCAAAMIAINAAMANQLNEFRASVEKLMEEGVGKDEAIFRLLKETIIASEPIRFEGDGYSEEWKQEAARRGLTNICHVPEALMHYVDNQSKSVLIGERIFNETELNSRLEVELEKYTMKVQIEGRVLGDLAINHIVPTAVAYQNRLLENLRGMKEIFSAEEYEVLSADRKELIREISHRVTSIKILVREMTEARKVANHLENYKERAFAYEDKVRPYLDQIRDHIDHLEMEVDDEIWPLPKYRELLFTK
;
A
#
# COMPACT_ATOMS: atom_id res chain seq x y z
N SER A 1 -9.85 -3.63 4.93
CA SER A 1 -10.71 -3.66 6.14
C SER A 1 -11.41 -2.34 6.37
N CYS A 2 -12.59 -2.40 6.96
CA CYS A 2 -13.35 -1.24 7.39
C CYS A 2 -13.52 -1.31 8.91
N PHE A 3 -13.09 -0.26 9.59
CA PHE A 3 -13.29 -0.09 11.02
C PHE A 3 -14.56 0.73 11.27
N LEU A 4 -15.45 0.23 12.11
CA LEU A 4 -16.73 0.90 12.46
C LEU A 4 -16.76 1.39 13.91
N GLY A 5 -15.97 0.81 14.77
CA GLY A 5 -16.02 0.96 16.21
C GLY A 5 -16.97 -0.03 16.89
N SER A 6 -16.65 -0.37 18.13
CA SER A 6 -17.34 -1.44 18.86
C SER A 6 -18.84 -1.20 19.03
N GLN A 7 -19.27 0.03 19.22
CA GLN A 7 -20.69 0.38 19.40
C GLN A 7 -21.50 0.19 18.13
N LEU A 8 -21.00 0.71 17.00
CA LEU A 8 -21.69 0.54 15.72
C LEU A 8 -21.69 -0.92 15.29
N SER A 9 -20.58 -1.63 15.45
CA SER A 9 -20.50 -3.08 15.18
C SER A 9 -21.51 -3.86 16.03
N ALA A 10 -21.61 -3.58 17.33
CA ALA A 10 -22.60 -4.22 18.20
C ALA A 10 -24.05 -3.92 17.77
N THR A 11 -24.32 -2.69 17.32
CA THR A 11 -25.64 -2.32 16.81
C THR A 11 -25.98 -3.07 15.51
N LEU A 12 -25.03 -3.21 14.59
CA LEU A 12 -25.23 -3.98 13.36
C LEU A 12 -25.50 -5.46 13.67
N ASP A 13 -24.77 -6.02 14.62
CA ASP A 13 -24.96 -7.41 15.06
C ASP A 13 -26.32 -7.62 15.75
N GLU A 14 -26.79 -6.62 16.51
CA GLU A 14 -28.13 -6.64 17.12
C GLU A 14 -29.22 -6.61 16.05
N ILE A 15 -29.11 -5.78 15.02
CA ILE A 15 -30.04 -5.73 13.87
C ILE A 15 -30.11 -7.13 13.21
N VAL A 16 -28.98 -7.82 13.08
CA VAL A 16 -28.96 -9.15 12.48
C VAL A 16 -29.65 -10.19 13.38
N ARG A 17 -29.48 -10.09 14.72
CA ARG A 17 -30.07 -11.05 15.70
C ARG A 17 -31.56 -10.89 15.86
N GLN A 18 -32.11 -9.67 15.88
CA GLN A 18 -33.52 -9.38 16.18
C GLN A 18 -34.49 -9.95 15.14
N VAL A 19 -34.03 -10.44 14.00
CA VAL A 19 -34.89 -10.96 12.93
C VAL A 19 -34.50 -12.37 12.53
N GLY A 20 -34.96 -13.32 13.35
CA GLY A 20 -34.86 -14.76 13.07
C GLY A 20 -36.09 -15.39 12.41
N ASN A 21 -37.20 -14.67 12.23
CA ASN A 21 -38.45 -15.24 11.71
C ASN A 21 -38.95 -14.51 10.45
N GLU A 22 -39.39 -15.30 9.48
CA GLU A 22 -39.89 -14.88 8.14
C GLU A 22 -41.15 -13.99 8.17
N LYS A 23 -41.81 -13.81 9.31
CA LYS A 23 -42.96 -12.90 9.48
C LYS A 23 -42.78 -12.09 10.75
N MET A 24 -42.47 -10.82 10.61
CA MET A 24 -42.46 -9.87 11.71
C MET A 24 -43.82 -9.77 12.39
N THR A 25 -43.85 -9.91 13.71
CA THR A 25 -45.05 -9.64 14.52
C THR A 25 -45.35 -8.13 14.52
N PRO A 26 -46.60 -7.71 14.83
CA PRO A 26 -46.93 -6.27 14.98
C PRO A 26 -46.09 -5.56 16.03
N GLU A 27 -45.64 -6.26 17.07
CA GLU A 27 -44.78 -5.76 18.13
C GLU A 27 -43.34 -5.53 17.66
N GLU A 28 -42.80 -6.45 16.86
CA GLU A 28 -41.49 -6.31 16.22
C GLU A 28 -41.48 -5.14 15.21
N LYS A 29 -42.57 -4.95 14.45
CA LYS A 29 -42.75 -3.79 13.57
C LYS A 29 -42.78 -2.46 14.33
N THR A 30 -43.37 -2.45 15.53
CA THR A 30 -43.41 -1.27 16.40
C THR A 30 -42.05 -0.98 17.02
N THR A 31 -41.33 -2.00 17.46
CA THR A 31 -39.97 -1.91 17.98
C THR A 31 -38.99 -1.42 16.91
N LEU A 32 -39.17 -1.87 15.68
CA LEU A 32 -38.38 -1.40 14.53
C LEU A 32 -38.59 0.08 14.23
N LYS A 33 -39.85 0.54 14.20
CA LYS A 33 -40.17 1.97 14.03
C LYS A 33 -39.54 2.84 15.13
N LEU A 34 -39.51 2.36 16.35
CA LEU A 34 -38.86 3.01 17.50
C LEU A 34 -37.33 2.95 17.38
N GLY A 35 -36.78 1.86 16.83
CA GLY A 35 -35.36 1.68 16.60
C GLY A 35 -34.77 2.57 15.53
N ILE A 36 -35.48 2.72 14.40
CA ILE A 36 -35.08 3.63 13.30
C ILE A 36 -35.04 5.10 13.79
N GLY A 37 -35.94 5.50 14.69
CA GLY A 37 -35.91 6.84 15.31
C GLY A 37 -34.75 7.09 16.27
N ARG A 38 -34.03 6.04 16.71
CA ARG A 38 -32.91 6.13 17.66
C ARG A 38 -31.52 6.04 17.00
N ILE A 39 -31.45 5.73 15.70
CA ILE A 39 -30.18 5.72 14.98
C ILE A 39 -29.34 7.00 15.17
N PRO A 40 -29.91 8.23 15.27
CA PRO A 40 -29.15 9.45 15.55
C PRO A 40 -28.38 9.47 16.87
N GLU A 41 -28.82 8.73 17.91
CA GLU A 41 -28.12 8.72 19.20
C GLU A 41 -26.79 7.93 19.13
N ILE A 42 -26.63 7.02 18.16
CA ILE A 42 -25.41 6.26 17.94
C ILE A 42 -24.32 7.13 17.32
N LEU A 43 -24.72 8.19 16.61
CA LEU A 43 -23.81 9.12 15.92
C LEU A 43 -23.08 10.08 16.87
N LEU A 44 -23.44 10.10 18.15
CA LEU A 44 -22.81 10.97 19.16
C LEU A 44 -21.56 10.37 19.80
N ASP A 45 -21.23 9.12 19.50
CA ASP A 45 -20.00 8.53 19.98
C ASP A 45 -18.81 8.96 19.14
N THR A 46 -18.08 9.94 19.65
CA THR A 46 -16.84 10.44 19.07
C THR A 46 -15.63 9.62 19.48
N THR A 47 -15.83 8.43 20.05
CA THR A 47 -14.74 7.64 20.56
C THR A 47 -13.87 7.09 19.44
N ASP A 48 -12.64 7.37 19.63
CA ASP A 48 -11.43 6.80 19.10
C ASP A 48 -11.14 7.04 17.62
N ARG A 49 -10.18 7.92 17.42
CA ARG A 49 -9.42 7.95 16.18
C ARG A 49 -8.66 6.63 16.05
N ASN A 50 -9.30 5.62 15.51
CA ASN A 50 -8.57 4.43 15.09
C ASN A 50 -7.52 4.84 14.03
N ARG A 51 -6.25 4.62 14.34
CA ARG A 51 -5.12 4.89 13.43
C ARG A 51 -4.61 3.63 12.74
N THR A 52 -5.22 2.50 13.05
CA THR A 52 -4.80 1.17 12.58
C THR A 52 -5.71 0.59 11.49
N SER A 53 -6.55 1.43 10.84
CA SER A 53 -7.37 1.03 9.70
C SER A 53 -7.18 1.97 8.51
N PRO A 54 -7.04 1.42 7.28
CA PRO A 54 -6.98 2.22 6.06
C PRO A 54 -8.32 2.88 5.70
N PHE A 55 -9.43 2.36 6.23
CA PHE A 55 -10.77 2.89 6.00
C PHE A 55 -11.58 2.80 7.31
N ALA A 56 -11.89 3.95 7.92
CA ALA A 56 -12.49 4.01 9.24
C ALA A 56 -13.69 4.95 9.29
N PHE A 57 -14.75 4.54 9.98
CA PHE A 57 -15.87 5.40 10.36
C PHE A 57 -15.50 6.22 11.60
N THR A 58 -15.66 7.55 11.52
CA THR A 58 -15.28 8.49 12.58
C THR A 58 -16.47 9.26 13.16
N GLY A 59 -17.61 8.58 13.23
CA GLY A 59 -18.84 9.06 13.83
C GLY A 59 -19.82 9.75 12.85
N ASN A 60 -19.34 10.47 11.87
CA ASN A 60 -20.19 11.14 10.86
C ASN A 60 -19.66 11.02 9.42
N ARG A 61 -18.53 10.36 9.23
CA ARG A 61 -17.89 10.17 7.92
C ARG A 61 -16.97 8.96 7.94
N PHE A 62 -16.63 8.48 6.74
CA PHE A 62 -15.53 7.56 6.54
C PHE A 62 -14.26 8.33 6.19
N GLU A 63 -13.15 7.95 6.77
CA GLU A 63 -11.82 8.43 6.43
C GLU A 63 -11.07 7.35 5.64
N PHE A 64 -10.68 7.67 4.41
CA PHE A 64 -9.74 6.86 3.64
C PHE A 64 -8.31 7.33 3.96
N ARG A 65 -7.48 6.39 4.39
CA ARG A 65 -6.09 6.65 4.79
C ARG A 65 -5.14 5.86 3.90
N ALA A 66 -4.32 6.56 3.15
CA ALA A 66 -3.29 5.96 2.32
C ALA A 66 -1.99 6.77 2.45
N ALA A 67 -0.85 6.09 2.34
CA ALA A 67 0.43 6.76 2.22
C ALA A 67 0.47 7.55 0.92
N GLY A 68 0.98 8.76 0.95
CA GLY A 68 1.04 9.59 -0.26
C GLY A 68 0.98 11.07 0.07
N SER A 69 1.89 11.56 0.94
CA SER A 69 2.05 13.00 1.19
C SER A 69 2.20 13.73 -0.15
N SER A 70 1.43 14.79 -0.33
CA SER A 70 1.36 15.59 -1.56
C SER A 70 0.77 14.87 -2.80
N SER A 71 0.26 13.64 -2.66
CA SER A 71 -0.43 12.95 -3.74
C SER A 71 -1.85 13.47 -3.93
N ASN A 72 -2.32 13.49 -5.18
CA ASN A 72 -3.69 13.84 -5.49
C ASN A 72 -4.65 12.71 -5.09
N CYS A 73 -5.63 13.00 -4.24
CA CYS A 73 -6.62 12.04 -3.75
C CYS A 73 -7.83 11.83 -4.69
N ALA A 74 -7.90 12.53 -5.83
CA ALA A 74 -9.09 12.55 -6.68
C ALA A 74 -9.47 11.16 -7.19
N ALA A 75 -8.52 10.33 -7.62
CA ALA A 75 -8.83 8.99 -8.12
C ALA A 75 -9.48 8.09 -7.05
N ALA A 76 -8.95 8.09 -5.82
CA ALA A 76 -9.52 7.35 -4.70
C ALA A 76 -10.92 7.86 -4.34
N MET A 77 -11.11 9.18 -4.32
CA MET A 77 -12.43 9.78 -4.03
C MET A 77 -13.46 9.49 -5.12
N ILE A 78 -13.07 9.51 -6.40
CA ILE A 78 -13.95 9.12 -7.51
C ILE A 78 -14.42 7.67 -7.31
N ALA A 79 -13.49 6.76 -7.07
CA ALA A 79 -13.81 5.34 -6.91
C ALA A 79 -14.75 5.08 -5.71
N ILE A 80 -14.46 5.67 -4.55
CA ILE A 80 -15.28 5.50 -3.35
C ILE A 80 -16.68 6.10 -3.51
N ASN A 81 -16.77 7.32 -4.07
CA ASN A 81 -18.08 7.95 -4.30
C ASN A 81 -18.90 7.21 -5.37
N ALA A 82 -18.24 6.70 -6.43
CA ALA A 82 -18.89 5.88 -7.44
C ALA A 82 -19.43 4.57 -6.85
N ALA A 83 -18.65 3.88 -6.05
CA ALA A 83 -19.07 2.66 -5.36
C ALA A 83 -20.26 2.93 -4.43
N MET A 84 -20.25 4.05 -3.69
CA MET A 84 -21.36 4.45 -2.84
C MET A 84 -22.62 4.76 -3.64
N ALA A 85 -22.52 5.51 -4.73
CA ALA A 85 -23.65 5.82 -5.61
C ALA A 85 -24.27 4.55 -6.19
N ASN A 86 -23.45 3.65 -6.71
CA ASN A 86 -23.88 2.36 -7.24
C ASN A 86 -24.61 1.54 -6.17
N GLN A 87 -24.03 1.40 -4.98
CA GLN A 87 -24.65 0.65 -3.89
C GLN A 87 -26.00 1.23 -3.45
N LEU A 88 -26.14 2.56 -3.42
CA LEU A 88 -27.40 3.21 -3.09
C LEU A 88 -28.46 3.00 -4.21
N ASN A 89 -28.05 3.03 -5.46
CA ASN A 89 -28.94 2.76 -6.60
C ASN A 89 -29.43 1.29 -6.59
N GLU A 90 -28.52 0.33 -6.36
CA GLU A 90 -28.88 -1.09 -6.25
C GLU A 90 -29.80 -1.36 -5.06
N PHE A 91 -29.50 -0.77 -3.90
CA PHE A 91 -30.34 -0.90 -2.71
C PHE A 91 -31.75 -0.33 -2.95
N ARG A 92 -31.85 0.86 -3.54
CA ARG A 92 -33.14 1.47 -3.91
C ARG A 92 -33.93 0.58 -4.86
N ALA A 93 -33.33 0.11 -5.94
CA ALA A 93 -33.98 -0.75 -6.91
C ALA A 93 -34.49 -2.05 -6.27
N SER A 94 -33.73 -2.62 -5.34
CA SER A 94 -34.12 -3.82 -4.60
C SER A 94 -35.30 -3.56 -3.65
N VAL A 95 -35.32 -2.39 -2.99
CA VAL A 95 -36.48 -1.97 -2.16
C VAL A 95 -37.73 -1.80 -3.02
N GLU A 96 -37.61 -1.09 -4.14
CA GLU A 96 -38.73 -0.86 -5.09
C GLU A 96 -39.32 -2.20 -5.60
N LYS A 97 -38.44 -3.14 -5.94
CA LYS A 97 -38.85 -4.49 -6.36
C LYS A 97 -39.66 -5.23 -5.29
N LEU A 98 -39.18 -5.24 -4.03
CA LEU A 98 -39.92 -5.89 -2.93
C LEU A 98 -41.27 -5.20 -2.67
N MET A 99 -41.35 -3.89 -2.83
CA MET A 99 -42.59 -3.14 -2.71
C MET A 99 -43.61 -3.52 -3.85
N GLU A 100 -43.14 -3.72 -5.07
CA GLU A 100 -43.96 -4.22 -6.19
C GLU A 100 -44.50 -5.64 -5.93
N GLU A 101 -43.73 -6.45 -5.20
CA GLU A 101 -44.15 -7.79 -4.74
C GLU A 101 -45.13 -7.72 -3.55
N GLY A 102 -45.51 -6.54 -3.07
CA GLY A 102 -46.49 -6.32 -2.01
C GLY A 102 -45.91 -6.22 -0.61
N VAL A 103 -44.57 -6.16 -0.45
CA VAL A 103 -43.93 -5.96 0.84
C VAL A 103 -44.03 -4.48 1.25
N GLY A 104 -44.33 -4.20 2.50
CA GLY A 104 -44.34 -2.83 3.03
C GLY A 104 -42.95 -2.19 2.95
N LYS A 105 -42.87 -0.87 2.69
CA LYS A 105 -41.59 -0.15 2.49
C LYS A 105 -40.60 -0.37 3.66
N ASP A 106 -41.04 -0.19 4.90
CA ASP A 106 -40.17 -0.31 6.08
C ASP A 106 -39.63 -1.74 6.23
N GLU A 107 -40.49 -2.73 5.93
CA GLU A 107 -40.10 -4.15 5.95
C GLU A 107 -39.12 -4.50 4.84
N ALA A 108 -39.32 -3.97 3.63
CA ALA A 108 -38.41 -4.15 2.49
C ALA A 108 -37.03 -3.57 2.80
N ILE A 109 -36.97 -2.34 3.31
CA ILE A 109 -35.72 -1.70 3.71
C ILE A 109 -35.01 -2.53 4.77
N PHE A 110 -35.71 -3.02 5.77
CA PHE A 110 -35.10 -3.75 6.86
C PHE A 110 -34.55 -5.11 6.42
N ARG A 111 -35.27 -5.86 5.58
CA ARG A 111 -34.79 -7.12 5.02
C ARG A 111 -33.49 -6.94 4.25
N LEU A 112 -33.46 -5.96 3.35
CA LEU A 112 -32.27 -5.67 2.56
C LEU A 112 -31.13 -5.13 3.37
N LEU A 113 -31.42 -4.31 4.38
CA LEU A 113 -30.39 -3.81 5.32
C LEU A 113 -29.70 -4.97 6.05
N LYS A 114 -30.49 -5.92 6.55
CA LYS A 114 -29.98 -7.12 7.18
C LYS A 114 -29.08 -7.95 6.26
N GLU A 115 -29.54 -8.21 5.02
CA GLU A 115 -28.76 -8.92 4.00
C GLU A 115 -27.45 -8.21 3.71
N THR A 116 -27.47 -6.89 3.57
CA THR A 116 -26.28 -6.07 3.34
C THR A 116 -25.31 -6.11 4.52
N ILE A 117 -25.81 -6.06 5.75
CA ILE A 117 -24.98 -6.17 6.97
C ILE A 117 -24.26 -7.52 7.02
N ILE A 118 -24.98 -8.61 6.73
CA ILE A 118 -24.40 -9.96 6.67
C ILE A 118 -23.34 -10.05 5.56
N ALA A 119 -23.68 -9.59 4.36
CA ALA A 119 -22.78 -9.63 3.22
C ALA A 119 -21.51 -8.79 3.42
N SER A 120 -21.58 -7.74 4.25
CA SER A 120 -20.43 -6.88 4.57
C SER A 120 -19.59 -7.36 5.75
N GLU A 121 -19.97 -8.44 6.43
CA GLU A 121 -19.22 -8.96 7.59
C GLU A 121 -17.73 -9.24 7.28
N PRO A 122 -17.37 -9.84 6.15
CA PRO A 122 -15.97 -10.16 5.86
C PRO A 122 -15.03 -8.95 5.86
N ILE A 123 -15.51 -7.76 5.51
CA ILE A 123 -14.70 -6.53 5.46
C ILE A 123 -14.63 -5.79 6.80
N ARG A 124 -15.51 -6.11 7.75
CA ARG A 124 -15.54 -5.44 9.06
C ARG A 124 -14.44 -6.01 9.95
N PHE A 125 -13.60 -5.12 10.50
CA PHE A 125 -12.50 -5.52 11.37
C PHE A 125 -12.15 -4.39 12.35
N GLU A 126 -12.15 -4.71 13.64
CA GLU A 126 -11.95 -3.76 14.74
C GLU A 126 -10.50 -3.75 15.28
N GLY A 127 -9.62 -4.61 14.74
CA GLY A 127 -8.22 -4.71 15.14
C GLY A 127 -7.28 -3.85 14.29
N ASP A 128 -5.98 -4.18 14.35
CA ASP A 128 -4.95 -3.54 13.53
C ASP A 128 -5.00 -4.06 12.08
N GLY A 129 -5.57 -3.24 11.19
CA GLY A 129 -5.71 -3.52 9.77
C GLY A 129 -4.39 -3.49 8.96
N TYR A 130 -3.26 -3.19 9.59
CA TYR A 130 -1.92 -3.24 8.97
C TYR A 130 -1.08 -4.42 9.44
N SER A 131 -1.57 -5.20 10.43
CA SER A 131 -0.84 -6.34 10.98
C SER A 131 -0.75 -7.51 10.00
N GLU A 132 0.25 -8.38 10.18
CA GLU A 132 0.39 -9.61 9.40
C GLU A 132 -0.73 -10.61 9.73
N GLU A 133 -1.21 -10.64 10.96
CA GLU A 133 -2.35 -11.47 11.39
C GLU A 133 -3.61 -11.08 10.63
N TRP A 134 -3.83 -9.77 10.41
CA TRP A 134 -4.96 -9.32 9.59
C TRP A 134 -4.81 -9.74 8.13
N LYS A 135 -3.62 -9.67 7.55
CA LYS A 135 -3.41 -10.10 6.15
C LYS A 135 -3.77 -11.57 5.95
N GLN A 136 -3.39 -12.43 6.91
CA GLN A 136 -3.74 -13.85 6.89
C GLN A 136 -5.26 -14.06 7.05
N GLU A 137 -5.88 -13.37 8.00
CA GLU A 137 -7.33 -13.43 8.24
C GLU A 137 -8.12 -12.89 7.04
N ALA A 138 -7.67 -11.80 6.42
CA ALA A 138 -8.27 -11.25 5.21
C ALA A 138 -8.25 -12.24 4.05
N ALA A 139 -7.13 -12.92 3.85
CA ALA A 139 -7.02 -13.99 2.86
C ALA A 139 -7.99 -15.17 3.17
N ARG A 140 -8.12 -15.57 4.44
CA ARG A 140 -9.08 -16.59 4.87
C ARG A 140 -10.54 -16.18 4.59
N ARG A 141 -10.85 -14.87 4.69
CA ARG A 141 -12.16 -14.30 4.35
C ARG A 141 -12.38 -14.09 2.86
N GLY A 142 -11.43 -14.45 2.02
CA GLY A 142 -11.49 -14.25 0.56
C GLY A 142 -11.29 -12.81 0.11
N LEU A 143 -10.72 -11.96 0.95
CA LEU A 143 -10.38 -10.58 0.60
C LEU A 143 -9.05 -10.54 -0.15
N THR A 144 -8.97 -9.70 -1.17
CA THR A 144 -7.76 -9.52 -1.96
C THR A 144 -6.75 -8.62 -1.24
N ASN A 145 -5.46 -8.89 -1.45
CA ASN A 145 -4.36 -8.04 -1.02
C ASN A 145 -3.36 -7.90 -2.17
N ILE A 146 -3.58 -6.92 -3.03
CA ILE A 146 -2.76 -6.67 -4.20
C ILE A 146 -1.58 -5.78 -3.81
N CYS A 147 -0.36 -6.31 -3.94
CA CYS A 147 0.86 -5.63 -3.50
C CYS A 147 1.62 -4.96 -4.66
N HIS A 148 1.24 -5.22 -5.91
CA HIS A 148 1.94 -4.71 -7.09
C HIS A 148 1.09 -3.71 -7.85
N VAL A 149 1.70 -2.56 -8.19
CA VAL A 149 0.98 -1.44 -8.81
C VAL A 149 0.41 -1.79 -10.19
N PRO A 150 1.13 -2.45 -11.12
CA PRO A 150 0.55 -2.82 -12.41
C PRO A 150 -0.65 -3.74 -12.28
N GLU A 151 -0.60 -4.72 -11.38
CA GLU A 151 -1.71 -5.61 -11.09
C GLU A 151 -2.92 -4.83 -10.55
N ALA A 152 -2.72 -3.95 -9.57
CA ALA A 152 -3.78 -3.10 -9.03
C ALA A 152 -4.43 -2.22 -10.11
N LEU A 153 -3.63 -1.65 -11.02
CA LEU A 153 -4.13 -0.81 -12.10
C LEU A 153 -4.99 -1.59 -13.11
N MET A 154 -4.73 -2.89 -13.31
CA MET A 154 -5.57 -3.71 -14.20
C MET A 154 -7.02 -3.79 -13.74
N HIS A 155 -7.30 -3.58 -12.46
CA HIS A 155 -8.67 -3.54 -11.94
C HIS A 155 -9.50 -2.34 -12.42
N TYR A 156 -8.88 -1.32 -13.02
CA TYR A 156 -9.62 -0.24 -13.68
C TYR A 156 -10.57 -0.74 -14.79
N VAL A 157 -10.20 -1.82 -15.45
CA VAL A 157 -10.91 -2.34 -16.63
C VAL A 157 -11.51 -3.73 -16.40
N ASP A 158 -11.58 -4.21 -15.16
CA ASP A 158 -12.33 -5.43 -14.86
C ASP A 158 -13.84 -5.21 -14.97
N ASN A 159 -14.60 -6.30 -14.99
CA ASN A 159 -16.04 -6.23 -15.17
C ASN A 159 -16.75 -5.48 -14.03
N GLN A 160 -16.25 -5.60 -12.80
CA GLN A 160 -16.84 -4.94 -11.65
C GLN A 160 -16.60 -3.42 -11.68
N SER A 161 -15.37 -2.99 -11.95
CA SER A 161 -15.06 -1.56 -12.11
C SER A 161 -15.79 -0.94 -13.29
N LYS A 162 -15.89 -1.65 -14.42
CA LYS A 162 -16.67 -1.20 -15.57
C LYS A 162 -18.16 -1.06 -15.24
N SER A 163 -18.76 -2.03 -14.54
CA SER A 163 -20.18 -1.95 -14.15
C SER A 163 -20.46 -0.73 -13.29
N VAL A 164 -19.58 -0.36 -12.38
CA VAL A 164 -19.71 0.82 -11.53
C VAL A 164 -19.41 2.11 -12.31
N LEU A 165 -18.21 2.22 -12.87
CA LEU A 165 -17.75 3.49 -13.44
C LEU A 165 -18.44 3.88 -14.74
N ILE A 166 -18.78 2.91 -15.58
CA ILE A 166 -19.55 3.14 -16.82
C ILE A 166 -21.05 3.18 -16.52
N GLY A 167 -21.54 2.29 -15.64
CA GLY A 167 -22.93 2.24 -15.23
C GLY A 167 -23.40 3.54 -14.59
N GLU A 168 -22.62 4.13 -13.72
CA GLU A 168 -22.88 5.44 -13.09
C GLU A 168 -22.49 6.63 -14.01
N ARG A 169 -22.12 6.38 -15.27
CA ARG A 169 -21.78 7.39 -16.29
C ARG A 169 -20.64 8.33 -15.89
N ILE A 170 -19.69 7.85 -15.12
CA ILE A 170 -18.50 8.61 -14.70
C ILE A 170 -17.47 8.62 -15.82
N PHE A 171 -17.27 7.47 -16.46
CA PHE A 171 -16.39 7.28 -17.61
C PHE A 171 -17.11 6.47 -18.70
N ASN A 172 -16.73 6.69 -19.93
CA ASN A 172 -16.97 5.74 -21.01
C ASN A 172 -15.81 4.73 -21.12
N GLU A 173 -15.98 3.69 -21.93
CA GLU A 173 -14.98 2.61 -22.03
C GLU A 173 -13.64 3.11 -22.59
N THR A 174 -13.66 4.03 -23.52
CA THR A 174 -12.45 4.62 -24.11
C THR A 174 -11.68 5.43 -23.07
N GLU A 175 -12.37 6.25 -22.29
CA GLU A 175 -11.76 7.03 -21.22
C GLU A 175 -11.14 6.15 -20.14
N LEU A 176 -11.80 5.05 -19.78
CA LEU A 176 -11.33 4.12 -18.77
C LEU A 176 -10.06 3.39 -19.23
N ASN A 177 -10.06 2.92 -20.49
CA ASN A 177 -8.87 2.30 -21.08
C ASN A 177 -7.70 3.28 -21.22
N SER A 178 -7.96 4.52 -21.65
CA SER A 178 -6.93 5.55 -21.74
C SER A 178 -6.32 5.90 -20.38
N ARG A 179 -7.14 5.92 -19.31
CA ARG A 179 -6.62 6.11 -17.94
C ARG A 179 -5.72 4.97 -17.51
N LEU A 180 -6.10 3.72 -17.77
CA LEU A 180 -5.24 2.57 -17.49
C LEU A 180 -3.89 2.70 -18.20
N GLU A 181 -3.91 3.02 -19.49
CA GLU A 181 -2.68 3.19 -20.27
C GLU A 181 -1.77 4.27 -19.67
N VAL A 182 -2.32 5.46 -19.41
CA VAL A 182 -1.59 6.58 -18.80
C VAL A 182 -1.00 6.22 -17.43
N GLU A 183 -1.75 5.55 -16.57
CA GLU A 183 -1.25 5.20 -15.23
C GLU A 183 -0.17 4.11 -15.30
N LEU A 184 -0.27 3.12 -16.18
CA LEU A 184 0.78 2.12 -16.41
C LEU A 184 2.05 2.74 -17.01
N GLU A 185 1.91 3.70 -17.93
CA GLU A 185 3.05 4.42 -18.47
C GLU A 185 3.74 5.31 -17.41
N LYS A 186 2.96 6.01 -16.58
CA LYS A 186 3.49 6.78 -15.44
C LYS A 186 4.26 5.88 -14.47
N TYR A 187 3.71 4.71 -14.14
CA TYR A 187 4.38 3.73 -13.29
C TYR A 187 5.72 3.31 -13.90
N THR A 188 5.71 2.88 -15.16
CA THR A 188 6.92 2.50 -15.90
C THR A 188 7.96 3.60 -15.90
N MET A 189 7.55 4.83 -16.20
CA MET A 189 8.43 6.01 -16.21
C MET A 189 9.03 6.27 -14.83
N LYS A 190 8.24 6.17 -13.78
CA LYS A 190 8.70 6.36 -12.40
C LYS A 190 9.79 5.36 -12.04
N VAL A 191 9.55 4.07 -12.21
CA VAL A 191 10.55 3.02 -11.92
C VAL A 191 11.79 3.16 -12.81
N GLN A 192 11.61 3.58 -14.07
CA GLN A 192 12.73 3.87 -14.97
C GLN A 192 13.61 5.00 -14.46
N ILE A 193 13.01 6.11 -14.01
CA ILE A 193 13.73 7.27 -13.46
C ILE A 193 14.46 6.85 -12.18
N GLU A 194 13.77 6.20 -11.26
CA GLU A 194 14.34 5.72 -10.00
C GLU A 194 15.54 4.79 -10.24
N GLY A 195 15.41 3.81 -11.15
CA GLY A 195 16.50 2.91 -11.48
C GLY A 195 17.71 3.61 -12.14
N ARG A 196 17.47 4.63 -12.97
CA ARG A 196 18.57 5.39 -13.58
C ARG A 196 19.30 6.25 -12.57
N VAL A 197 18.55 6.95 -11.71
CA VAL A 197 19.12 7.82 -10.67
C VAL A 197 19.88 7.00 -9.64
N LEU A 198 19.30 5.89 -9.17
CA LEU A 198 19.97 5.00 -8.23
C LEU A 198 21.27 4.42 -8.82
N GLY A 199 21.22 3.98 -10.08
CA GLY A 199 22.41 3.46 -10.76
C GLY A 199 23.51 4.52 -10.92
N ASP A 200 23.15 5.76 -11.24
CA ASP A 200 24.08 6.87 -11.34
C ASP A 200 24.71 7.22 -9.98
N LEU A 201 23.90 7.39 -8.94
CA LEU A 201 24.36 7.65 -7.58
C LEU A 201 25.28 6.52 -7.08
N ALA A 202 24.90 5.27 -7.31
CA ALA A 202 25.67 4.11 -6.87
C ALA A 202 27.07 4.08 -7.53
N ILE A 203 27.16 4.25 -8.85
CA ILE A 203 28.39 4.10 -9.60
C ILE A 203 29.27 5.35 -9.55
N ASN A 204 28.69 6.55 -9.62
CA ASN A 204 29.44 7.79 -9.75
C ASN A 204 29.72 8.51 -8.40
N HIS A 205 28.99 8.14 -7.35
CA HIS A 205 29.17 8.76 -6.03
C HIS A 205 29.54 7.75 -4.95
N ILE A 206 28.72 6.71 -4.72
CA ILE A 206 28.91 5.78 -3.59
C ILE A 206 30.14 4.89 -3.77
N VAL A 207 30.27 4.22 -4.92
CA VAL A 207 31.40 3.32 -5.19
C VAL A 207 32.75 4.04 -5.12
N PRO A 208 32.96 5.22 -5.75
CA PRO A 208 34.21 5.96 -5.63
C PRO A 208 34.54 6.35 -4.17
N THR A 209 33.54 6.77 -3.40
CA THR A 209 33.70 7.14 -2.00
C THR A 209 34.09 5.96 -1.14
N ALA A 210 33.41 4.81 -1.30
CA ALA A 210 33.75 3.59 -0.58
C ALA A 210 35.19 3.12 -0.88
N VAL A 211 35.63 3.20 -2.15
CA VAL A 211 37.01 2.88 -2.55
C VAL A 211 38.01 3.90 -1.96
N ALA A 212 37.68 5.18 -1.89
CA ALA A 212 38.54 6.20 -1.26
C ALA A 212 38.70 5.93 0.25
N TYR A 213 37.63 5.55 0.94
CA TYR A 213 37.71 5.16 2.34
C TYR A 213 38.53 3.88 2.54
N GLN A 214 38.34 2.90 1.68
CA GLN A 214 39.14 1.66 1.72
C GLN A 214 40.63 1.95 1.54
N ASN A 215 41.05 2.92 0.73
CA ASN A 215 42.44 3.33 0.58
C ASN A 215 42.98 3.93 1.89
N ARG A 216 42.19 4.74 2.62
CA ARG A 216 42.60 5.24 3.97
C ARG A 216 42.83 4.09 4.95
N LEU A 217 41.98 3.07 4.95
CA LEU A 217 42.13 1.89 5.78
C LEU A 217 43.37 1.06 5.42
N LEU A 218 43.65 0.88 4.12
CA LEU A 218 44.85 0.19 3.64
C LEU A 218 46.13 0.92 4.00
N GLU A 219 46.14 2.26 3.92
CA GLU A 219 47.29 3.07 4.34
C GLU A 219 47.52 2.94 5.86
N ASN A 220 46.48 2.99 6.65
CA ASN A 220 46.54 2.76 8.08
C ASN A 220 47.14 1.37 8.40
N LEU A 221 46.71 0.31 7.74
CA LEU A 221 47.27 -1.04 7.93
C LEU A 221 48.74 -1.14 7.56
N ARG A 222 49.18 -0.41 6.53
CA ARG A 222 50.61 -0.34 6.15
C ARG A 222 51.44 0.28 7.29
N GLY A 223 50.98 1.43 7.82
CA GLY A 223 51.64 2.10 8.93
C GLY A 223 51.68 1.25 10.21
N MET A 224 50.59 0.53 10.52
CA MET A 224 50.55 -0.39 11.67
C MET A 224 51.57 -1.51 11.53
N LYS A 225 51.73 -2.06 10.32
CA LYS A 225 52.69 -3.14 10.06
C LYS A 225 54.15 -2.70 10.28
N GLU A 226 54.45 -1.41 10.14
CA GLU A 226 55.81 -0.83 10.37
C GLU A 226 56.09 -0.63 11.85
N ILE A 227 55.08 -0.47 12.71
CA ILE A 227 55.23 -0.08 14.12
C ILE A 227 55.11 -1.27 15.05
N PHE A 228 54.20 -2.19 14.79
CA PHE A 228 53.84 -3.33 15.66
C PHE A 228 54.60 -4.60 15.28
N SER A 229 54.81 -5.49 16.24
CA SER A 229 55.29 -6.86 15.99
C SER A 229 54.27 -7.63 15.12
N ALA A 230 54.69 -8.73 14.48
CA ALA A 230 53.81 -9.53 13.63
C ALA A 230 52.62 -10.07 14.42
N GLU A 231 52.80 -10.48 15.66
CA GLU A 231 51.74 -11.00 16.53
C GLU A 231 50.72 -9.91 16.91
N GLU A 232 51.23 -8.75 17.36
CA GLU A 232 50.39 -7.60 17.67
C GLU A 232 49.63 -7.08 16.45
N TYR A 233 50.30 -7.04 15.28
CA TYR A 233 49.66 -6.60 14.02
C TYR A 233 48.49 -7.49 13.63
N GLU A 234 48.62 -8.81 13.73
CA GLU A 234 47.52 -9.72 13.37
C GLU A 234 46.28 -9.49 14.25
N VAL A 235 46.49 -9.28 15.56
CA VAL A 235 45.36 -9.01 16.48
C VAL A 235 44.74 -7.63 16.24
N LEU A 236 45.60 -6.59 16.21
CA LEU A 236 45.10 -5.19 16.11
C LEU A 236 44.55 -4.81 14.73
N SER A 237 44.89 -5.54 13.67
CA SER A 237 44.46 -5.27 12.31
C SER A 237 43.25 -6.09 11.87
N ALA A 238 42.82 -7.06 12.65
CA ALA A 238 41.78 -8.03 12.25
C ALA A 238 40.48 -7.37 11.79
N ASP A 239 39.94 -6.46 12.63
CA ASP A 239 38.67 -5.77 12.31
C ASP A 239 38.79 -4.87 11.07
N ARG A 240 39.93 -4.17 10.90
CA ARG A 240 40.15 -3.35 9.69
C ARG A 240 40.30 -4.19 8.43
N LYS A 241 40.92 -5.35 8.52
CA LYS A 241 40.98 -6.29 7.40
C LYS A 241 39.60 -6.82 7.01
N GLU A 242 38.76 -7.07 8.02
CA GLU A 242 37.38 -7.51 7.78
C GLU A 242 36.55 -6.41 7.09
N LEU A 243 36.62 -5.17 7.63
CA LEU A 243 35.94 -4.02 7.04
C LEU A 243 36.36 -3.78 5.57
N ILE A 244 37.65 -3.91 5.26
CA ILE A 244 38.13 -3.80 3.87
C ILE A 244 37.54 -4.87 2.96
N ARG A 245 37.39 -6.13 3.45
CA ARG A 245 36.74 -7.20 2.68
C ARG A 245 35.27 -6.91 2.45
N GLU A 246 34.55 -6.46 3.48
CA GLU A 246 33.16 -6.10 3.42
C GLU A 246 32.92 -4.99 2.38
N ILE A 247 33.69 -3.90 2.44
CA ILE A 247 33.61 -2.81 1.45
C ILE A 247 33.85 -3.35 0.04
N SER A 248 34.87 -4.20 -0.16
CA SER A 248 35.16 -4.78 -1.47
C SER A 248 34.02 -5.64 -2.00
N HIS A 249 33.41 -6.47 -1.14
CA HIS A 249 32.26 -7.31 -1.49
C HIS A 249 31.08 -6.44 -1.90
N ARG A 250 30.70 -5.44 -1.10
CA ARG A 250 29.56 -4.55 -1.40
C ARG A 250 29.75 -3.73 -2.65
N VAL A 251 30.95 -3.18 -2.87
CA VAL A 251 31.29 -2.45 -4.10
C VAL A 251 31.13 -3.37 -5.34
N THR A 252 31.59 -4.61 -5.25
CA THR A 252 31.46 -5.58 -6.33
C THR A 252 29.98 -5.93 -6.60
N SER A 253 29.21 -6.20 -5.55
CA SER A 253 27.78 -6.51 -5.64
C SER A 253 27.01 -5.36 -6.27
N ILE A 254 27.21 -4.12 -5.81
CA ILE A 254 26.58 -2.92 -6.38
C ILE A 254 26.84 -2.83 -7.89
N LYS A 255 28.11 -3.01 -8.32
CA LYS A 255 28.46 -2.91 -9.76
C LYS A 255 27.77 -3.99 -10.59
N ILE A 256 27.67 -5.21 -10.07
CA ILE A 256 26.97 -6.32 -10.74
C ILE A 256 25.49 -6.00 -10.85
N LEU A 257 24.84 -5.66 -9.74
CA LEU A 257 23.40 -5.40 -9.68
C LEU A 257 22.99 -4.21 -10.56
N VAL A 258 23.77 -3.12 -10.59
CA VAL A 258 23.50 -1.97 -11.46
C VAL A 258 23.60 -2.35 -12.94
N ARG A 259 24.58 -3.19 -13.31
CA ARG A 259 24.70 -3.69 -14.68
C ARG A 259 23.50 -4.57 -15.05
N GLU A 260 23.12 -5.50 -14.20
CA GLU A 260 21.98 -6.41 -14.43
C GLU A 260 20.66 -5.65 -14.51
N MET A 261 20.43 -4.68 -13.60
CA MET A 261 19.28 -3.78 -13.65
C MET A 261 19.23 -3.00 -14.98
N THR A 262 20.39 -2.54 -15.45
CA THR A 262 20.47 -1.80 -16.72
C THR A 262 20.10 -2.66 -17.90
N GLU A 263 20.55 -3.92 -17.95
CA GLU A 263 20.17 -4.86 -19.00
C GLU A 263 18.69 -5.25 -18.92
N ALA A 264 18.16 -5.54 -17.72
CA ALA A 264 16.74 -5.81 -17.52
C ALA A 264 15.87 -4.64 -18.03
N ARG A 265 16.27 -3.41 -17.72
CA ARG A 265 15.59 -2.20 -18.18
C ARG A 265 15.62 -2.05 -19.71
N LYS A 266 16.76 -2.35 -20.35
CA LYS A 266 16.86 -2.33 -21.83
C LYS A 266 15.88 -3.34 -22.44
N VAL A 267 15.82 -4.56 -21.90
CA VAL A 267 14.89 -5.58 -22.38
C VAL A 267 13.44 -5.12 -22.22
N ALA A 268 13.07 -4.60 -21.04
CA ALA A 268 11.73 -4.10 -20.79
C ALA A 268 11.34 -2.94 -21.74
N ASN A 269 12.28 -2.07 -22.10
CA ASN A 269 12.04 -0.95 -23.01
C ASN A 269 11.74 -1.38 -24.47
N HIS A 270 12.16 -2.58 -24.88
CA HIS A 270 11.86 -3.11 -26.23
C HIS A 270 10.44 -3.67 -26.36
N LEU A 271 9.71 -3.82 -25.24
CA LEU A 271 8.33 -4.27 -25.28
C LEU A 271 7.43 -3.13 -25.78
N GLU A 272 6.70 -3.36 -26.85
CA GLU A 272 5.79 -2.37 -27.46
C GLU A 272 4.51 -2.24 -26.64
N ASN A 273 4.00 -3.35 -26.09
CA ASN A 273 2.78 -3.37 -25.28
C ASN A 273 3.04 -2.72 -23.92
N TYR A 274 2.31 -1.64 -23.62
CA TYR A 274 2.46 -0.88 -22.38
C TYR A 274 2.19 -1.69 -21.12
N LYS A 275 1.26 -2.67 -21.17
CA LYS A 275 0.95 -3.56 -20.04
C LYS A 275 2.13 -4.49 -19.76
N GLU A 276 2.59 -5.20 -20.80
CA GLU A 276 3.75 -6.11 -20.67
C GLU A 276 5.00 -5.36 -20.19
N ARG A 277 5.19 -4.15 -20.67
CA ARG A 277 6.29 -3.28 -20.24
C ARG A 277 6.19 -2.93 -18.77
N ALA A 278 5.00 -2.53 -18.29
CA ALA A 278 4.80 -2.20 -16.88
C ALA A 278 5.05 -3.40 -15.96
N PHE A 279 4.56 -4.58 -16.32
CA PHE A 279 4.84 -5.82 -15.59
C PHE A 279 6.31 -6.20 -15.65
N ALA A 280 6.98 -6.05 -16.80
CA ALA A 280 8.41 -6.30 -16.89
C ALA A 280 9.25 -5.37 -16.01
N TYR A 281 8.83 -4.10 -15.86
CA TYR A 281 9.45 -3.17 -14.93
C TYR A 281 9.21 -3.56 -13.47
N GLU A 282 8.01 -3.99 -13.10
CA GLU A 282 7.71 -4.47 -11.75
C GLU A 282 8.52 -5.71 -11.39
N ASP A 283 8.48 -6.73 -12.26
CA ASP A 283 9.02 -8.05 -11.94
C ASP A 283 10.53 -8.15 -12.11
N LYS A 284 11.10 -7.42 -13.07
CA LYS A 284 12.49 -7.62 -13.51
C LYS A 284 13.41 -6.40 -13.25
N VAL A 285 12.86 -5.21 -13.05
CA VAL A 285 13.68 -4.00 -12.82
C VAL A 285 13.58 -3.56 -11.37
N ARG A 286 12.38 -3.43 -10.85
CA ARG A 286 12.14 -2.93 -9.49
C ARG A 286 12.87 -3.70 -8.39
N PRO A 287 12.97 -5.05 -8.41
CA PRO A 287 13.68 -5.79 -7.37
C PRO A 287 15.15 -5.40 -7.19
N TYR A 288 15.80 -4.92 -8.25
CA TYR A 288 17.18 -4.45 -8.13
C TYR A 288 17.32 -3.16 -7.32
N LEU A 289 16.27 -2.32 -7.24
CA LEU A 289 16.32 -1.08 -6.47
C LEU A 289 16.58 -1.38 -5.00
N ASP A 290 15.84 -2.32 -4.43
CA ASP A 290 15.96 -2.70 -3.03
C ASP A 290 17.30 -3.41 -2.76
N GLN A 291 17.73 -4.29 -3.68
CA GLN A 291 19.02 -5.00 -3.54
C GLN A 291 20.23 -4.05 -3.59
N ILE A 292 20.23 -3.10 -4.52
CA ILE A 292 21.32 -2.11 -4.63
C ILE A 292 21.32 -1.24 -3.37
N ARG A 293 20.14 -0.80 -2.94
CA ARG A 293 19.99 0.03 -1.76
C ARG A 293 20.47 -0.65 -0.49
N ASP A 294 20.20 -1.94 -0.30
CA ASP A 294 20.69 -2.70 0.86
C ASP A 294 22.23 -2.60 0.99
N HIS A 295 22.94 -2.81 -0.11
CA HIS A 295 24.38 -2.68 -0.12
C HIS A 295 24.87 -1.25 0.15
N ILE A 296 24.15 -0.24 -0.36
CA ILE A 296 24.49 1.18 -0.13
C ILE A 296 24.26 1.57 1.32
N ASP A 297 23.12 1.19 1.89
CA ASP A 297 22.74 1.49 3.28
C ASP A 297 23.78 0.91 4.28
N HIS A 298 24.31 -0.28 4.01
CA HIS A 298 25.41 -0.82 4.80
C HIS A 298 26.71 -0.03 4.64
N LEU A 299 27.08 0.34 3.40
CA LEU A 299 28.26 1.18 3.18
C LEU A 299 28.15 2.54 3.88
N GLU A 300 26.93 3.11 3.93
CA GLU A 300 26.67 4.37 4.63
C GLU A 300 26.96 4.29 6.13
N MET A 301 26.78 3.12 6.74
CA MET A 301 27.08 2.91 8.17
C MET A 301 28.56 2.71 8.44
N GLU A 302 29.32 2.25 7.45
CA GLU A 302 30.74 1.88 7.59
C GLU A 302 31.71 2.98 7.14
N VAL A 303 31.31 3.76 6.10
CA VAL A 303 32.15 4.81 5.52
C VAL A 303 32.11 6.06 6.39
N ASP A 304 33.27 6.71 6.51
CA ASP A 304 33.46 7.97 7.23
C ASP A 304 32.46 9.05 6.76
N ASP A 305 31.75 9.64 7.72
CA ASP A 305 30.76 10.69 7.49
C ASP A 305 31.32 11.90 6.75
N GLU A 306 32.60 12.23 6.94
CA GLU A 306 33.22 13.39 6.29
C GLU A 306 33.34 13.25 4.77
N ILE A 307 33.41 12.01 4.29
CA ILE A 307 33.55 11.74 2.85
C ILE A 307 32.28 11.17 2.22
N TRP A 308 31.26 10.83 3.03
CA TRP A 308 30.02 10.30 2.49
C TRP A 308 29.33 11.33 1.59
N PRO A 309 28.98 10.98 0.34
CA PRO A 309 28.60 11.97 -0.67
C PRO A 309 27.12 12.40 -0.61
N LEU A 310 26.32 11.76 0.21
CA LEU A 310 24.87 12.03 0.33
C LEU A 310 24.55 12.53 1.75
N PRO A 311 23.53 13.41 1.91
CA PRO A 311 23.10 13.86 3.23
C PRO A 311 22.61 12.69 4.08
N LYS A 312 23.15 12.53 5.29
CA LYS A 312 22.62 11.61 6.28
C LYS A 312 21.44 12.22 7.02
N TYR A 313 20.59 11.37 7.61
CA TYR A 313 19.39 11.80 8.34
C TYR A 313 19.70 12.88 9.38
N ARG A 314 20.83 12.78 10.07
CA ARG A 314 21.31 13.78 11.04
C ARG A 314 21.44 15.19 10.43
N GLU A 315 21.93 15.28 9.22
CA GLU A 315 22.15 16.57 8.53
C GLU A 315 20.83 17.22 8.14
N LEU A 316 19.80 16.42 7.82
CA LEU A 316 18.47 16.92 7.50
C LEU A 316 17.74 17.55 8.71
N LEU A 317 18.15 17.21 9.93
CA LEU A 317 17.58 17.78 11.15
C LEU A 317 18.04 19.21 11.42
N PHE A 318 19.15 19.64 10.82
CA PHE A 318 19.79 20.94 11.06
C PHE A 318 19.80 21.84 9.82
N THR A 319 18.82 21.68 8.93
CA THR A 319 18.65 22.62 7.82
C THR A 319 18.39 24.02 8.35
N LYS A 320 19.28 24.95 8.04
CA LYS A 320 19.17 26.37 8.41
C LYS A 320 18.15 27.07 7.53
#